data_63b62967679e36575b3b8aea32fdab44
#
_entry.id   63b62967679e36575b3b8aea32fdab44
#
_cell.length_a   1.000
_cell.length_b   1.000
_cell.length_c   1.000
_cell.angle_alpha   90.00
_cell.angle_beta   90.00
_cell.angle_gamma   90.00
#
_symmetry.space_group_name_H-M   'P 1'
#
loop_
_entity.id
_entity.type
_entity.pdbx_description
1 polymer ?
#
loop_
_entity_poly.entity_id
_entity_poly.type
_entity_poly.pdbx_seq_one_letter_code
_entity_poly.pdbx_strand_id
1 'polypeptide(L)'
;MYSSASLGPSVLLLLQTVKLTFLPLGWNSLKEAIPGLPLLLPPPSQDLAPDPPQQSQDAEGKLDDGHLNNSLGSPVQADVYFPRLIVPFCGHIKGGMRPGKKVLVMGIVDLNPESFAISLTCGDSEDPPADVAIELKAVFTDRQLLRNSCISGERGEEQSAIPYFPFIPDQPFRVEILCEHPRFRVFVDGHQLFDFYHRIQTLSAIDTIKINGDLQITKLG
;
A
#
# COMPACT_ATOMS: atom_id res chain seq x y z
N MET A 1 -23.14 -8.61 -65.79
CA MET A 1 -22.28 -9.81 -65.79
C MET A 1 -21.93 -10.13 -64.34
N TYR A 2 -22.43 -11.23 -63.94
CA TYR A 2 -22.26 -11.77 -62.55
C TYR A 2 -20.88 -12.38 -62.38
N SER A 3 -20.26 -12.23 -61.24
CA SER A 3 -19.29 -13.19 -60.76
C SER A 3 -19.40 -13.29 -59.24
N SER A 4 -19.93 -14.42 -58.85
CA SER A 4 -20.02 -14.94 -57.49
C SER A 4 -18.66 -15.44 -57.05
N ALA A 5 -18.18 -15.08 -55.88
CA ALA A 5 -17.08 -15.75 -55.18
C ALA A 5 -17.57 -16.35 -53.87
N SER A 6 -17.34 -17.62 -53.79
CA SER A 6 -17.69 -18.63 -52.81
C SER A 6 -17.18 -18.36 -51.41
N LEU A 7 -18.05 -18.59 -50.42
CA LEU A 7 -17.77 -18.72 -49.03
C LEU A 7 -17.10 -20.08 -48.73
N GLY A 8 -15.92 -20.09 -48.15
CA GLY A 8 -15.30 -21.25 -47.57
C GLY A 8 -15.71 -21.52 -46.13
N PRO A 9 -15.60 -22.76 -45.62
CA PRO A 9 -16.32 -23.21 -44.43
C PRO A 9 -15.71 -22.79 -43.11
N SER A 10 -16.61 -22.52 -42.17
CA SER A 10 -16.43 -22.30 -40.74
C SER A 10 -15.44 -23.27 -40.06
N VAL A 11 -14.48 -22.68 -39.36
CA VAL A 11 -13.75 -23.42 -38.33
C VAL A 11 -14.47 -23.22 -37.00
N LEU A 12 -15.20 -24.26 -36.61
CA LEU A 12 -15.84 -24.38 -35.31
C LEU A 12 -14.76 -24.70 -34.26
N LEU A 13 -14.31 -23.72 -33.50
CA LEU A 13 -13.35 -23.93 -32.42
C LEU A 13 -14.10 -24.31 -31.15
N LEU A 14 -13.91 -25.56 -30.74
CA LEU A 14 -14.43 -26.14 -29.50
C LEU A 14 -13.92 -25.34 -28.27
N LEU A 15 -14.84 -24.72 -27.55
CA LEU A 15 -14.65 -24.28 -26.18
C LEU A 15 -14.70 -25.50 -25.25
N GLN A 16 -13.55 -26.04 -24.89
CA GLN A 16 -13.45 -26.97 -23.75
C GLN A 16 -13.45 -26.18 -22.45
N THR A 17 -14.55 -26.23 -21.75
CA THR A 17 -14.72 -25.75 -20.38
C THR A 17 -13.98 -26.67 -19.42
N VAL A 18 -12.81 -26.29 -18.93
CA VAL A 18 -12.15 -26.97 -17.81
C VAL A 18 -12.77 -26.46 -16.52
N LYS A 19 -13.70 -27.22 -15.95
CA LYS A 19 -14.14 -27.07 -14.57
C LYS A 19 -13.04 -27.58 -13.64
N LEU A 20 -12.26 -26.70 -13.03
CA LEU A 20 -11.45 -27.04 -11.85
C LEU A 20 -12.34 -27.05 -10.63
N THR A 21 -12.66 -28.24 -10.17
CA THR A 21 -13.29 -28.48 -8.86
C THR A 21 -12.21 -28.39 -7.80
N PHE A 22 -12.23 -27.34 -6.99
CA PHE A 22 -11.40 -27.25 -5.79
C PHE A 22 -12.00 -28.13 -4.68
N LEU A 23 -11.32 -29.23 -4.37
CA LEU A 23 -11.50 -29.98 -3.13
C LEU A 23 -10.56 -29.41 -2.06
N PRO A 24 -11.00 -29.23 -0.81
CA PRO A 24 -10.14 -28.80 0.27
C PRO A 24 -9.31 -30.00 0.77
N LEU A 25 -8.05 -30.04 0.38
CA LEU A 25 -7.08 -30.98 0.96
C LEU A 25 -6.51 -30.41 2.25
N GLY A 26 -6.77 -31.14 3.33
CA GLY A 26 -6.28 -30.85 4.67
C GLY A 26 -4.75 -30.82 4.76
N TRP A 27 -4.27 -30.02 5.66
CA TRP A 27 -2.86 -29.76 5.97
C TRP A 27 -2.24 -30.88 6.82
N ASN A 28 -2.17 -32.12 6.27
CA ASN A 28 -1.44 -33.20 6.93
C ASN A 28 -1.03 -34.25 5.88
N SER A 29 0.05 -34.01 5.12
CA SER A 29 0.89 -35.04 4.52
C SER A 29 1.89 -34.40 3.56
N LEU A 30 3.01 -33.96 4.07
CA LEU A 30 4.29 -33.87 3.35
C LEU A 30 5.42 -33.91 4.38
N LYS A 31 5.57 -35.10 4.99
CA LYS A 31 6.81 -35.53 5.64
C LYS A 31 7.38 -36.65 4.81
N GLU A 32 8.12 -36.33 3.76
CA GLU A 32 9.08 -37.24 3.15
C GLU A 32 10.37 -36.48 2.87
N ALA A 33 11.32 -36.79 3.66
CA ALA A 33 12.76 -36.89 3.58
C ALA A 33 13.51 -36.07 2.53
N ILE A 34 14.20 -35.05 2.98
CA ILE A 34 15.48 -34.61 2.42
C ILE A 34 16.57 -35.04 3.42
N PRO A 35 17.51 -35.95 3.06
CA PRO A 35 18.62 -36.32 3.95
C PRO A 35 19.72 -35.27 3.86
N GLY A 36 20.07 -34.65 5.01
CA GLY A 36 21.32 -33.89 5.09
C GLY A 36 21.30 -32.54 5.79
N LEU A 37 20.30 -32.19 6.65
CA LEU A 37 20.42 -31.01 7.51
C LEU A 37 20.59 -31.43 8.97
N PRO A 38 21.57 -30.86 9.72
CA PRO A 38 21.73 -31.12 11.14
C PRO A 38 20.59 -30.51 11.96
N LEU A 39 20.07 -31.31 12.87
CA LEU A 39 19.06 -30.92 13.87
C LEU A 39 19.66 -29.90 14.83
N LEU A 40 19.18 -28.67 14.78
CA LEU A 40 19.37 -27.69 15.84
C LEU A 40 18.35 -27.97 16.96
N LEU A 41 18.85 -28.43 18.11
CA LEU A 41 18.12 -28.60 19.34
C LEU A 41 17.69 -27.23 19.91
N PRO A 42 16.49 -27.12 20.49
CA PRO A 42 16.07 -25.89 21.17
C PRO A 42 16.88 -25.68 22.48
N PRO A 43 17.12 -24.42 22.89
CA PRO A 43 17.83 -24.12 24.13
C PRO A 43 17.01 -24.53 25.36
N PRO A 44 17.68 -24.88 26.48
CA PRO A 44 17.02 -25.33 27.69
C PRO A 44 16.24 -24.22 28.39
N SER A 45 15.09 -24.59 28.93
CA SER A 45 14.21 -23.75 29.77
C SER A 45 14.92 -23.29 31.02
N GLN A 46 14.95 -21.99 31.28
CA GLN A 46 15.43 -21.43 32.53
C GLN A 46 14.34 -21.53 33.59
N ASP A 47 14.67 -22.22 34.69
CA ASP A 47 13.86 -22.36 35.86
C ASP A 47 13.63 -21.02 36.55
N LEU A 48 12.36 -20.79 36.95
CA LEU A 48 11.92 -19.66 37.75
C LEU A 48 12.43 -19.85 39.20
N ALA A 49 13.18 -18.88 39.71
CA ALA A 49 13.53 -18.78 41.12
C ALA A 49 12.36 -18.20 41.94
N PRO A 50 12.16 -18.64 43.21
CA PRO A 50 11.04 -18.21 44.05
C PRO A 50 11.27 -16.83 44.69
N ASP A 51 10.17 -16.08 44.86
CA ASP A 51 10.09 -14.78 45.52
C ASP A 51 10.52 -14.80 47.00
N PRO A 52 11.16 -13.74 47.52
CA PRO A 52 11.46 -13.61 48.96
C PRO A 52 10.25 -13.10 49.75
N PRO A 53 10.15 -13.41 51.08
CA PRO A 53 8.95 -13.16 51.87
C PRO A 53 8.80 -11.71 52.30
N GLN A 54 7.54 -11.25 52.32
CA GLN A 54 7.11 -9.95 52.85
C GLN A 54 7.25 -9.91 54.39
N GLN A 55 7.93 -8.87 54.88
CA GLN A 55 7.88 -8.51 56.31
C GLN A 55 6.82 -7.41 56.52
N SER A 56 5.88 -7.74 57.37
CA SER A 56 4.91 -6.85 58.02
C SER A 56 5.62 -6.00 59.08
N GLN A 57 5.39 -4.70 59.09
CA GLN A 57 5.57 -3.86 60.26
C GLN A 57 4.36 -2.93 60.44
N ASP A 58 3.65 -3.17 61.52
CA ASP A 58 2.60 -2.34 62.08
C ASP A 58 3.20 -1.06 62.68
N ALA A 59 2.53 0.08 62.43
CA ALA A 59 2.66 1.28 63.27
C ALA A 59 1.35 2.09 63.22
N GLU A 60 0.67 2.10 64.36
CA GLU A 60 -0.49 2.96 64.64
C GLU A 60 -0.14 4.47 64.59
N GLY A 61 -1.11 5.30 64.18
CA GLY A 61 -1.02 6.76 64.26
C GLY A 61 -2.27 7.49 63.77
N LYS A 62 -3.27 7.60 64.65
CA LYS A 62 -4.23 8.70 64.91
C LYS A 62 -4.72 9.59 63.77
N LEU A 63 -6.07 9.51 63.54
CA LEU A 63 -7.13 10.49 63.32
C LEU A 63 -6.74 11.92 62.92
N ASP A 64 -7.26 12.35 61.75
CA ASP A 64 -7.88 13.65 61.61
C ASP A 64 -8.97 13.65 60.52
N ASP A 65 -10.15 14.21 60.89
CA ASP A 65 -11.33 14.36 60.05
C ASP A 65 -11.08 15.39 58.95
N GLY A 66 -11.07 14.95 57.71
CA GLY A 66 -11.07 15.84 56.55
C GLY A 66 -11.97 15.27 55.46
N HIS A 67 -13.21 15.77 55.40
CA HIS A 67 -14.17 15.54 54.34
C HIS A 67 -13.59 15.93 52.99
N LEU A 68 -12.93 15.02 52.26
CA LEU A 68 -12.58 15.22 50.87
C LEU A 68 -13.50 14.34 50.01
N ASN A 69 -14.48 15.02 49.39
CA ASN A 69 -15.24 14.51 48.24
C ASN A 69 -14.27 14.05 47.15
N ASN A 70 -13.86 12.80 47.22
CA ASN A 70 -13.19 12.14 46.09
C ASN A 70 -14.25 11.67 45.09
N SER A 71 -14.72 12.66 44.30
CA SER A 71 -15.26 12.37 42.99
C SER A 71 -14.09 11.90 42.12
N LEU A 72 -13.88 10.58 42.12
CA LEU A 72 -13.05 9.93 41.12
C LEU A 72 -13.75 10.14 39.76
N GLY A 73 -13.46 11.28 39.12
CA GLY A 73 -13.77 11.47 37.73
C GLY A 73 -13.16 10.33 36.93
N SER A 74 -14.01 9.60 36.20
CA SER A 74 -13.54 8.63 35.22
C SER A 74 -12.42 9.27 34.39
N PRO A 75 -11.32 8.55 34.11
CA PRO A 75 -10.26 9.08 33.27
C PRO A 75 -10.88 9.55 31.95
N VAL A 76 -10.77 10.84 31.68
CA VAL A 76 -11.20 11.42 30.41
C VAL A 76 -10.27 10.82 29.37
N GLN A 77 -10.81 9.90 28.57
CA GLN A 77 -10.10 9.34 27.46
C GLN A 77 -9.77 10.50 26.50
N ALA A 78 -8.49 10.74 26.29
CA ALA A 78 -8.08 11.74 25.33
C ALA A 78 -8.55 11.30 23.94
N ASP A 79 -9.45 12.09 23.32
CA ASP A 79 -9.81 11.89 21.93
C ASP A 79 -8.59 12.23 21.07
N VAL A 80 -7.86 11.20 20.69
CA VAL A 80 -6.75 11.35 19.76
C VAL A 80 -7.36 11.56 18.37
N TYR A 81 -7.44 12.81 17.95
CA TYR A 81 -7.86 13.16 16.59
C TYR A 81 -6.74 12.81 15.61
N PHE A 82 -6.94 11.74 14.84
CA PHE A 82 -6.14 11.48 13.65
C PHE A 82 -6.76 12.28 12.50
N PRO A 83 -6.05 13.26 11.91
CA PRO A 83 -6.56 13.96 10.74
C PRO A 83 -6.79 12.91 9.64
N ARG A 84 -8.04 12.78 9.22
CA ARG A 84 -8.36 11.89 8.09
C ARG A 84 -7.78 12.50 6.82
N LEU A 85 -6.95 11.72 6.15
CA LEU A 85 -6.45 12.06 4.82
C LEU A 85 -7.57 11.76 3.82
N ILE A 86 -8.35 12.79 3.47
CA ILE A 86 -9.55 12.64 2.62
C ILE A 86 -9.12 12.62 1.16
N VAL A 87 -9.67 11.71 0.39
CA VAL A 87 -9.54 11.62 -1.06
C VAL A 87 -10.74 12.38 -1.70
N PRO A 88 -10.51 13.23 -2.74
CA PRO A 88 -9.23 13.54 -3.39
C PRO A 88 -8.29 14.32 -2.48
N PHE A 89 -7.02 13.92 -2.46
CA PHE A 89 -5.98 14.51 -1.63
C PHE A 89 -4.96 15.27 -2.48
N CYS A 90 -4.55 16.43 -2.00
CA CYS A 90 -3.43 17.20 -2.53
C CYS A 90 -2.50 17.61 -1.39
N GLY A 91 -1.21 17.32 -1.50
CA GLY A 91 -0.23 17.60 -0.47
C GLY A 91 1.10 18.09 -1.03
N HIS A 92 1.78 18.95 -0.25
CA HIS A 92 3.06 19.52 -0.65
C HIS A 92 4.25 18.66 -0.18
N ILE A 93 5.18 18.39 -1.10
CA ILE A 93 6.45 17.71 -0.83
C ILE A 93 7.50 18.77 -0.53
N LYS A 94 7.79 19.02 0.73
CA LYS A 94 8.71 20.06 1.16
C LYS A 94 10.07 19.98 0.45
N GLY A 95 10.41 21.03 -0.31
CA GLY A 95 11.65 21.14 -1.08
C GLY A 95 11.69 20.27 -2.35
N GLY A 96 10.53 19.82 -2.83
CA GLY A 96 10.42 19.02 -4.05
C GLY A 96 11.10 17.66 -4.01
N MET A 97 11.09 16.94 -5.12
CA MET A 97 11.79 15.67 -5.28
C MET A 97 13.29 15.89 -5.54
N ARG A 98 14.10 14.92 -5.17
CA ARG A 98 15.55 14.87 -5.42
C ARG A 98 16.05 13.44 -5.28
N PRO A 99 17.19 13.08 -5.87
CA PRO A 99 17.79 11.76 -5.69
C PRO A 99 17.95 11.40 -4.20
N GLY A 100 17.53 10.20 -3.83
CA GLY A 100 17.49 9.70 -2.46
C GLY A 100 16.21 10.04 -1.70
N LYS A 101 15.34 10.94 -2.19
CA LYS A 101 14.05 11.21 -1.55
C LYS A 101 13.03 10.16 -1.94
N LYS A 102 12.24 9.75 -0.96
CA LYS A 102 11.17 8.76 -1.12
C LYS A 102 9.83 9.35 -0.68
N VAL A 103 8.79 9.07 -1.43
CA VAL A 103 7.40 9.31 -1.05
C VAL A 103 6.77 7.98 -0.67
N LEU A 104 6.11 7.96 0.48
CA LEU A 104 5.39 6.80 1.00
C LEU A 104 3.88 7.09 1.00
N VAL A 105 3.10 6.19 0.42
CA VAL A 105 1.64 6.19 0.49
C VAL A 105 1.18 4.86 1.06
N MET A 106 0.50 4.90 2.20
CA MET A 106 -0.20 3.73 2.74
C MET A 106 -1.70 3.98 2.72
N GLY A 107 -2.44 2.96 2.36
CA GLY A 107 -3.89 3.06 2.27
C GLY A 107 -4.56 1.70 2.31
N ILE A 108 -5.88 1.74 2.20
CA ILE A 108 -6.74 0.56 2.02
C ILE A 108 -7.52 0.79 0.73
N VAL A 109 -7.53 -0.21 -0.14
CA VAL A 109 -8.35 -0.18 -1.36
C VAL A 109 -9.83 -0.31 -0.96
N ASP A 110 -10.72 0.44 -1.59
CA ASP A 110 -12.15 0.32 -1.31
C ASP A 110 -12.67 -1.08 -1.68
N LEU A 111 -13.86 -1.44 -1.16
CA LEU A 111 -14.41 -2.79 -1.33
C LEU A 111 -14.75 -3.12 -2.80
N ASN A 112 -15.27 -2.14 -3.54
CA ASN A 112 -15.66 -2.30 -4.95
C ASN A 112 -14.98 -1.23 -5.82
N PRO A 113 -13.64 -1.31 -5.97
CA PRO A 113 -12.89 -0.28 -6.65
C PRO A 113 -13.01 -0.40 -8.17
N GLU A 114 -13.14 0.73 -8.85
CA GLU A 114 -12.93 0.85 -10.30
C GLU A 114 -11.47 1.22 -10.58
N SER A 115 -11.00 2.31 -9.95
CA SER A 115 -9.62 2.77 -10.11
C SER A 115 -9.21 3.74 -9.01
N PHE A 116 -7.90 3.86 -8.79
CA PHE A 116 -7.31 4.98 -8.08
C PHE A 116 -6.04 5.46 -8.77
N ALA A 117 -5.62 6.69 -8.48
CA ALA A 117 -4.39 7.26 -9.01
C ALA A 117 -3.58 7.97 -7.92
N ILE A 118 -2.24 7.83 -8.02
CA ILE A 118 -1.24 8.54 -7.23
C ILE A 118 -0.35 9.28 -8.23
N SER A 119 -0.27 10.61 -8.11
CA SER A 119 0.48 11.45 -9.05
C SER A 119 1.47 12.34 -8.31
N LEU A 120 2.66 12.53 -8.89
CA LEU A 120 3.62 13.56 -8.48
C LEU A 120 3.63 14.67 -9.54
N THR A 121 3.36 15.91 -9.12
CA THR A 121 3.15 17.05 -10.01
C THR A 121 4.08 18.23 -9.69
N CYS A 122 4.26 19.11 -10.65
CA CYS A 122 4.98 20.37 -10.50
C CYS A 122 4.01 21.47 -10.07
N GLY A 123 3.69 21.49 -8.78
CA GLY A 123 2.65 22.36 -8.24
C GLY A 123 1.26 21.71 -8.26
N ASP A 124 0.28 22.47 -7.78
CA ASP A 124 -1.11 22.07 -7.56
C ASP A 124 -2.12 22.74 -8.50
N SER A 125 -1.65 23.58 -9.43
CA SER A 125 -2.51 24.33 -10.36
C SER A 125 -3.47 23.42 -11.14
N GLU A 126 -4.72 23.89 -11.27
CA GLU A 126 -5.77 23.24 -12.04
C GLU A 126 -6.00 23.93 -13.38
N ASP A 127 -5.67 25.24 -13.50
CA ASP A 127 -5.82 26.02 -14.74
C ASP A 127 -4.69 27.06 -14.88
N PRO A 128 -3.74 26.86 -15.82
CA PRO A 128 -3.52 25.63 -16.59
C PRO A 128 -3.12 24.47 -15.66
N PRO A 129 -3.44 23.21 -16.02
CA PRO A 129 -3.09 22.06 -15.21
C PRO A 129 -1.58 21.96 -14.99
N ALA A 130 -1.18 21.64 -13.77
CA ALA A 130 0.22 21.40 -13.44
C ALA A 130 0.78 20.20 -14.21
N ASP A 131 2.07 20.28 -14.58
CA ASP A 131 2.77 19.18 -15.19
C ASP A 131 2.82 17.97 -14.25
N VAL A 132 2.57 16.79 -14.79
CA VAL A 132 2.59 15.50 -14.07
C VAL A 132 3.88 14.77 -14.41
N ALA A 133 4.75 14.63 -13.42
CA ALA A 133 6.03 13.93 -13.61
C ALA A 133 5.84 12.41 -13.70
N ILE A 134 4.96 11.87 -12.89
CA ILE A 134 4.51 10.47 -12.92
C ILE A 134 3.09 10.40 -12.38
N GLU A 135 2.24 9.70 -13.09
CA GLU A 135 0.92 9.25 -12.64
C GLU A 135 0.93 7.72 -12.60
N LEU A 136 0.57 7.16 -11.46
CA LEU A 136 0.34 5.73 -11.26
C LEU A 136 -1.16 5.54 -11.15
N LYS A 137 -1.78 4.87 -12.14
CA LYS A 137 -3.22 4.59 -12.14
C LYS A 137 -3.45 3.08 -12.08
N ALA A 138 -4.00 2.62 -10.95
CA ALA A 138 -4.47 1.25 -10.80
C ALA A 138 -5.89 1.14 -11.36
N VAL A 139 -6.10 0.22 -12.31
CA VAL A 139 -7.39 -0.08 -12.94
C VAL A 139 -7.76 -1.51 -12.59
N PHE A 140 -8.84 -1.69 -11.83
CA PHE A 140 -9.19 -3.00 -11.26
C PHE A 140 -9.91 -3.92 -12.23
N THR A 141 -10.69 -3.38 -13.17
CA THR A 141 -11.40 -4.16 -14.20
C THR A 141 -10.45 -5.03 -15.01
N ASP A 142 -9.33 -4.44 -15.44
CA ASP A 142 -8.33 -5.09 -16.30
C ASP A 142 -7.10 -5.53 -15.53
N ARG A 143 -7.04 -5.26 -14.22
CA ARG A 143 -5.89 -5.51 -13.34
C ARG A 143 -4.60 -4.91 -13.91
N GLN A 144 -4.68 -3.65 -14.35
CA GLN A 144 -3.57 -2.91 -14.93
C GLN A 144 -3.07 -1.82 -13.99
N LEU A 145 -1.77 -1.57 -14.01
CA LEU A 145 -1.14 -0.42 -13.37
C LEU A 145 -0.49 0.44 -14.46
N LEU A 146 -1.24 1.46 -14.89
CA LEU A 146 -0.83 2.38 -15.93
C LEU A 146 0.11 3.44 -15.37
N ARG A 147 1.17 3.79 -16.11
CA ARG A 147 2.09 4.88 -15.77
C ARG A 147 2.23 5.81 -16.94
N ASN A 148 2.15 7.10 -16.67
CA ASN A 148 2.35 8.13 -17.66
C ASN A 148 2.83 9.44 -17.02
N SER A 149 3.18 10.38 -17.86
CA SER A 149 3.43 11.80 -17.52
C SER A 149 2.53 12.68 -18.38
N CYS A 150 2.36 13.93 -17.95
CA CYS A 150 1.69 14.96 -18.74
C CYS A 150 2.52 16.23 -18.62
N ILE A 151 3.01 16.77 -19.72
CA ILE A 151 3.88 17.95 -19.75
C ILE A 151 3.27 18.97 -20.71
N SER A 152 3.01 20.17 -20.22
CA SER A 152 2.32 21.24 -20.99
C SER A 152 0.99 20.78 -21.61
N GLY A 153 0.26 19.95 -20.86
CA GLY A 153 -1.03 19.39 -21.30
C GLY A 153 -0.92 18.17 -22.23
N GLU A 154 0.28 17.78 -22.64
CA GLU A 154 0.50 16.63 -23.52
C GLU A 154 0.87 15.38 -22.71
N ARG A 155 0.08 14.31 -22.86
CA ARG A 155 0.39 13.00 -22.27
C ARG A 155 1.52 12.33 -23.04
N GLY A 156 2.46 11.77 -22.31
CA GLY A 156 3.54 10.99 -22.90
C GLY A 156 3.11 9.57 -23.29
N GLU A 157 4.08 8.74 -23.63
CA GLU A 157 3.87 7.31 -23.88
C GLU A 157 3.45 6.59 -22.60
N GLU A 158 2.28 5.93 -22.64
CA GLU A 158 1.77 5.16 -21.53
C GLU A 158 2.51 3.83 -21.39
N GLN A 159 2.81 3.44 -20.16
CA GLN A 159 3.45 2.17 -19.82
C GLN A 159 2.53 1.38 -18.92
N SER A 160 2.42 0.05 -19.16
CA SER A 160 1.55 -0.84 -18.37
C SER A 160 2.22 -2.16 -17.94
N ALA A 161 3.40 -2.47 -18.48
CA ALA A 161 4.07 -3.74 -18.18
C ALA A 161 4.46 -3.84 -16.69
N ILE A 162 3.91 -4.85 -15.99
CA ILE A 162 4.19 -5.18 -14.59
C ILE A 162 4.29 -6.69 -14.43
N PRO A 163 5.07 -7.20 -13.44
CA PRO A 163 5.16 -8.63 -13.19
C PRO A 163 3.84 -9.22 -12.67
N TYR A 164 3.09 -8.46 -11.89
CA TYR A 164 1.77 -8.81 -11.34
C TYR A 164 1.03 -7.55 -10.90
N PHE A 165 -0.31 -7.62 -10.80
CA PHE A 165 -1.13 -6.54 -10.25
C PHE A 165 -1.20 -6.69 -8.72
N PRO A 166 -0.67 -5.72 -7.93
CA PRO A 166 -0.43 -5.92 -6.50
C PRO A 166 -1.63 -5.60 -5.60
N PHE A 167 -2.64 -4.87 -6.11
CA PHE A 167 -3.71 -4.35 -5.29
C PHE A 167 -4.89 -5.33 -5.19
N ILE A 168 -5.45 -5.45 -3.98
CA ILE A 168 -6.57 -6.34 -3.68
C ILE A 168 -7.66 -5.48 -3.02
N PRO A 169 -8.94 -5.56 -3.47
CA PRO A 169 -10.06 -4.87 -2.83
C PRO A 169 -10.12 -5.16 -1.33
N ASP A 170 -10.46 -4.15 -0.53
CA ASP A 170 -10.58 -4.20 0.94
C ASP A 170 -9.29 -4.64 1.66
N GLN A 171 -8.12 -4.48 1.02
CA GLN A 171 -6.84 -4.81 1.63
C GLN A 171 -5.92 -3.59 1.73
N PRO A 172 -5.09 -3.54 2.79
CA PRO A 172 -4.07 -2.51 2.92
C PRO A 172 -2.99 -2.67 1.87
N PHE A 173 -2.38 -1.55 1.48
CA PHE A 173 -1.22 -1.49 0.59
C PHE A 173 -0.22 -0.44 1.07
N ARG A 174 1.01 -0.59 0.59
CA ARG A 174 2.10 0.37 0.80
C ARG A 174 2.82 0.62 -0.51
N VAL A 175 2.66 1.82 -1.07
CA VAL A 175 3.39 2.29 -2.26
C VAL A 175 4.56 3.15 -1.83
N GLU A 176 5.75 2.89 -2.37
CA GLU A 176 6.93 3.71 -2.20
C GLU A 176 7.44 4.16 -3.57
N ILE A 177 7.61 5.47 -3.74
CA ILE A 177 8.19 6.07 -4.95
C ILE A 177 9.53 6.66 -4.56
N LEU A 178 10.61 5.96 -4.87
CA LEU A 178 11.97 6.39 -4.62
C LEU A 178 12.49 7.18 -5.83
N CYS A 179 12.88 8.42 -5.59
CA CYS A 179 13.55 9.23 -6.61
C CYS A 179 15.05 8.85 -6.66
N GLU A 180 15.48 8.38 -7.79
CA GLU A 180 16.90 8.17 -8.12
C GLU A 180 17.27 9.03 -9.34
N HIS A 181 18.50 9.06 -9.69
CA HIS A 181 18.93 9.58 -10.98
C HIS A 181 19.27 8.37 -11.86
N PRO A 182 18.61 8.15 -13.00
CA PRO A 182 17.71 9.03 -13.78
C PRO A 182 16.20 8.63 -13.74
N ARG A 183 15.70 8.00 -12.67
CA ARG A 183 14.35 7.38 -12.66
C ARG A 183 13.66 7.49 -11.31
N PHE A 184 12.34 7.29 -11.32
CA PHE A 184 11.61 6.83 -10.15
C PHE A 184 11.64 5.31 -10.10
N ARG A 185 11.93 4.75 -8.93
CA ARG A 185 11.77 3.32 -8.65
C ARG A 185 10.56 3.13 -7.78
N VAL A 186 9.63 2.29 -8.21
CA VAL A 186 8.35 2.10 -7.53
C VAL A 186 8.27 0.72 -6.93
N PHE A 187 7.93 0.70 -5.63
CA PHE A 187 7.73 -0.51 -4.85
C PHE A 187 6.28 -0.57 -4.34
N VAL A 188 5.71 -1.75 -4.29
CA VAL A 188 4.46 -2.01 -3.58
C VAL A 188 4.69 -3.17 -2.62
N ASP A 189 4.33 -2.96 -1.35
CA ASP A 189 4.52 -3.91 -0.25
C ASP A 189 5.96 -4.46 -0.16
N GLY A 190 6.94 -3.58 -0.41
CA GLY A 190 8.37 -3.89 -0.38
C GLY A 190 8.93 -4.54 -1.65
N HIS A 191 8.10 -4.88 -2.64
CA HIS A 191 8.53 -5.47 -3.89
C HIS A 191 8.63 -4.42 -4.99
N GLN A 192 9.80 -4.35 -5.65
CA GLN A 192 9.95 -3.47 -6.81
C GLN A 192 9.08 -3.97 -7.96
N LEU A 193 8.21 -3.08 -8.46
CA LEU A 193 7.36 -3.40 -9.61
C LEU A 193 7.94 -2.91 -10.93
N PHE A 194 8.48 -1.69 -10.95
CA PHE A 194 9.01 -1.09 -12.18
C PHE A 194 9.88 0.12 -11.87
N ASP A 195 10.58 0.55 -12.92
CA ASP A 195 11.28 1.83 -13.02
C ASP A 195 10.52 2.74 -13.99
N PHE A 196 10.48 4.05 -13.69
CA PHE A 196 9.93 5.07 -14.58
C PHE A 196 10.96 6.18 -14.79
N TYR A 197 11.53 6.28 -15.98
CA TYR A 197 12.55 7.28 -16.30
C TYR A 197 11.98 8.68 -16.30
N HIS A 198 12.74 9.63 -15.71
CA HIS A 198 12.31 11.01 -15.62
C HIS A 198 12.09 11.62 -17.00
N ARG A 199 10.91 12.21 -17.19
CA ARG A 199 10.56 13.01 -18.35
C ARG A 199 10.60 14.51 -18.03
N ILE A 200 10.58 14.86 -16.73
CA ILE A 200 10.83 16.21 -16.21
C ILE A 200 12.22 16.20 -15.56
N GLN A 201 13.10 17.09 -16.05
CA GLN A 201 14.50 17.13 -15.61
C GLN A 201 14.70 17.89 -14.29
N THR A 202 13.87 18.93 -14.04
CA THR A 202 13.94 19.73 -12.82
C THR A 202 13.21 19.03 -11.68
N LEU A 203 13.87 18.05 -11.05
CA LEU A 203 13.26 17.21 -10.02
C LEU A 203 12.71 18.02 -8.83
N SER A 204 13.37 19.12 -8.46
CA SER A 204 12.91 19.98 -7.37
C SER A 204 11.59 20.71 -7.64
N ALA A 205 11.20 20.85 -8.91
CA ALA A 205 9.89 21.39 -9.29
C ALA A 205 8.76 20.40 -9.03
N ILE A 206 9.05 19.11 -8.90
CA ILE A 206 8.08 18.06 -8.54
C ILE A 206 7.88 18.11 -7.03
N ASP A 207 6.95 18.95 -6.59
CA ASP A 207 6.77 19.29 -5.18
C ASP A 207 5.38 18.99 -4.63
N THR A 208 4.53 18.35 -5.40
CA THR A 208 3.15 18.07 -5.03
C THR A 208 2.80 16.61 -5.28
N ILE A 209 2.05 16.02 -4.35
CA ILE A 209 1.41 14.71 -4.50
C ILE A 209 -0.09 14.89 -4.58
N LYS A 210 -0.73 14.27 -5.58
CA LYS A 210 -2.18 14.21 -5.72
C LYS A 210 -2.61 12.73 -5.67
N ILE A 211 -3.67 12.44 -4.91
CA ILE A 211 -4.23 11.08 -4.77
C ILE A 211 -5.74 11.17 -4.95
N ASN A 212 -6.28 10.34 -5.82
CA ASN A 212 -7.72 10.30 -6.08
C ASN A 212 -8.19 8.87 -6.39
N GLY A 213 -9.52 8.67 -6.37
CA GLY A 213 -10.17 7.40 -6.67
C GLY A 213 -10.52 6.55 -5.45
N ASP A 214 -10.64 5.25 -5.65
CA ASP A 214 -11.30 4.31 -4.75
C ASP A 214 -10.33 3.72 -3.73
N LEU A 215 -9.88 4.56 -2.80
CA LEU A 215 -9.00 4.17 -1.69
C LEU A 215 -9.19 5.08 -0.49
N GLN A 216 -8.76 4.61 0.66
CA GLN A 216 -8.63 5.37 1.89
C GLN A 216 -7.15 5.52 2.23
N ILE A 217 -6.67 6.76 2.45
CA ILE A 217 -5.28 7.01 2.82
C ILE A 217 -5.16 6.85 4.34
N THR A 218 -4.20 6.02 4.78
CA THR A 218 -3.94 5.79 6.21
C THR A 218 -2.67 6.48 6.68
N LYS A 219 -1.69 6.67 5.79
CA LYS A 219 -0.42 7.34 6.10
C LYS A 219 0.25 7.89 4.85
N LEU A 220 0.87 9.06 4.99
CA LEU A 220 1.80 9.65 4.02
C LEU A 220 3.14 9.96 4.70
N GLY A 221 4.25 9.91 3.91
CA GLY A 221 5.59 10.21 4.40
C GLY A 221 6.65 10.30 3.32
#